data_a0dc8257f47db7e2ee4b70456f7d1aad
#
_entry.id   a0dc8257f47db7e2ee4b70456f7d1aad
#
_cell.length_a   1.000
_cell.length_b   1.000
_cell.length_c   1.000
_cell.angle_alpha   90.00
_cell.angle_beta   90.00
_cell.angle_gamma   90.00
#
_symmetry.space_group_name_H-M   'P 1'
#
loop_
_entity.id
_entity.type
_entity.pdbx_description
1 polymer ?
#
loop_
_entity_poly.entity_id
_entity_poly.type
_entity_poly.pdbx_seq_one_letter_code
_entity_poly.pdbx_strand_id
1 'polypeptide(L)'
;IKMFELRKLSYEKDSFDDFLSPTAFYFHHGKHHQNYVNNLNNLIQNSRLENASLYDIIKQTNGALFNNAAQIYNHDFYWDCIAPVSQIDQINADFQNALELNFNGLDSFKEKFLSAANAIFGSGWCWLVLNLENNKLEIIQTSNANTPIVDEKIPLLVVDVWEHAYYIDHKNARASYLEKFFNHINWAFVSTAFNWGKKEGFNSVKFYIHNLHGK
;
A
#
# COMPACT_ATOMS: atom_id res chain seq x y z
N ILE A 1 4.74 17.02 -21.66
CA ILE A 1 4.99 15.69 -21.07
C ILE A 1 4.86 15.83 -19.57
N LYS A 2 3.98 15.04 -18.97
CA LYS A 2 3.78 15.06 -17.52
C LYS A 2 4.63 13.96 -16.87
N MET A 3 5.59 14.36 -16.05
CA MET A 3 6.40 13.45 -15.24
C MET A 3 5.60 12.97 -14.01
N PHE A 4 5.97 11.82 -13.45
CA PHE A 4 5.49 11.41 -12.14
C PHE A 4 6.09 12.31 -11.06
N GLU A 5 5.30 12.57 -10.02
CA GLU A 5 5.73 13.37 -8.87
C GLU A 5 5.50 12.59 -7.58
N LEU A 6 6.36 12.84 -6.60
CA LEU A 6 6.15 12.28 -5.26
C LEU A 6 4.87 12.88 -4.67
N ARG A 7 3.94 12.03 -4.30
CA ARG A 7 2.71 12.49 -3.63
C ARG A 7 3.01 13.15 -2.30
N LYS A 8 2.21 14.13 -1.93
CA LYS A 8 2.27 14.74 -0.60
C LYS A 8 1.57 13.83 0.42
N LEU A 9 2.09 13.81 1.64
CA LEU A 9 1.41 13.17 2.77
C LEU A 9 0.28 14.08 3.25
N SER A 10 -0.85 13.47 3.66
CA SER A 10 -2.05 14.20 4.11
C SER A 10 -2.08 14.46 5.62
N TYR A 11 -1.02 14.11 6.33
CA TYR A 11 -0.90 14.22 7.79
C TYR A 11 0.48 14.74 8.19
N GLU A 12 0.58 15.22 9.43
CA GLU A 12 1.86 15.68 9.99
C GLU A 12 2.76 14.49 10.35
N LYS A 13 4.06 14.63 10.08
CA LYS A 13 5.05 13.56 10.29
C LYS A 13 5.34 13.24 11.75
N ASP A 14 4.99 14.15 12.67
CA ASP A 14 5.18 13.99 14.11
C ASP A 14 3.91 13.50 14.84
N SER A 15 2.92 13.02 14.11
CA SER A 15 1.60 12.64 14.64
C SER A 15 1.37 11.13 14.77
N PHE A 16 2.42 10.31 14.63
CA PHE A 16 2.32 8.85 14.61
C PHE A 16 2.83 8.16 15.89
N ASP A 17 2.92 8.89 16.99
CA ASP A 17 3.30 8.37 18.31
C ASP A 17 4.61 7.53 18.25
N ASP A 18 4.56 6.29 18.74
CA ASP A 18 5.68 5.36 18.74
C ASP A 18 5.67 4.40 17.53
N PHE A 19 4.80 4.63 16.55
CA PHE A 19 4.76 3.83 15.32
C PHE A 19 5.86 4.27 14.35
N LEU A 20 5.82 5.51 13.88
CA LEU A 20 6.79 6.06 12.94
C LEU A 20 7.23 7.47 13.37
N SER A 21 8.54 7.68 13.47
CA SER A 21 9.12 8.98 13.78
C SER A 21 9.16 9.89 12.54
N PRO A 22 9.32 11.22 12.73
CA PRO A 22 9.63 12.14 11.62
C PRO A 22 10.86 11.72 10.82
N THR A 23 11.88 11.16 11.48
CA THR A 23 13.08 10.64 10.81
C THR A 23 12.76 9.47 9.89
N ALA A 24 11.88 8.55 10.32
CA ALA A 24 11.43 7.45 9.47
C ALA A 24 10.73 7.97 8.20
N PHE A 25 9.82 8.95 8.32
CA PHE A 25 9.17 9.58 7.17
C PHE A 25 10.18 10.29 6.25
N TYR A 26 11.16 10.97 6.82
CA TYR A 26 12.19 11.65 6.02
C TYR A 26 12.89 10.68 5.07
N PHE A 27 13.29 9.49 5.56
CA PHE A 27 13.95 8.50 4.73
C PHE A 27 12.97 7.71 3.88
N HIS A 28 11.87 7.22 4.45
CA HIS A 28 10.95 6.32 3.75
C HIS A 28 10.18 7.03 2.65
N HIS A 29 9.55 8.17 2.95
CA HIS A 29 8.85 8.99 1.96
C HIS A 29 9.82 9.89 1.19
N GLY A 30 10.65 10.65 1.88
CA GLY A 30 11.48 11.69 1.28
C GLY A 30 12.68 11.18 0.50
N LYS A 31 13.17 9.96 0.77
CA LYS A 31 14.31 9.35 0.08
C LYS A 31 13.93 8.12 -0.72
N HIS A 32 13.45 7.06 -0.08
CA HIS A 32 13.13 5.81 -0.80
C HIS A 32 12.02 6.02 -1.83
N HIS A 33 10.86 6.54 -1.44
CA HIS A 33 9.76 6.78 -2.36
C HIS A 33 10.14 7.79 -3.44
N GLN A 34 10.81 8.88 -3.08
CA GLN A 34 11.30 9.86 -4.06
C GLN A 34 12.26 9.24 -5.07
N ASN A 35 13.15 8.34 -4.64
CA ASN A 35 14.07 7.67 -5.56
C ASN A 35 13.35 6.80 -6.58
N TYR A 36 12.29 6.09 -6.18
CA TYR A 36 11.51 5.30 -7.14
C TYR A 36 10.86 6.21 -8.19
N VAL A 37 10.36 7.37 -7.79
CA VAL A 37 9.79 8.37 -8.72
C VAL A 37 10.86 8.88 -9.67
N ASN A 38 12.02 9.30 -9.15
CA ASN A 38 13.14 9.81 -9.97
C ASN A 38 13.63 8.76 -10.97
N ASN A 39 13.81 7.53 -10.49
CA ASN A 39 14.28 6.43 -11.33
C ASN A 39 13.30 6.10 -12.45
N LEU A 40 12.01 6.04 -12.15
CA LEU A 40 11.00 5.77 -13.18
C LEU A 40 10.99 6.87 -14.24
N ASN A 41 10.98 8.13 -13.82
CA ASN A 41 11.01 9.26 -14.75
C ASN A 41 12.23 9.21 -15.67
N ASN A 42 13.41 8.87 -15.14
CA ASN A 42 14.62 8.70 -15.95
C ASN A 42 14.49 7.54 -16.94
N LEU A 43 13.93 6.43 -16.52
CA LEU A 43 13.78 5.21 -17.35
C LEU A 43 12.79 5.40 -18.50
N ILE A 44 11.71 6.15 -18.29
CA ILE A 44 10.66 6.32 -19.30
C ILE A 44 10.93 7.51 -20.25
N GLN A 45 11.84 8.40 -19.90
CA GLN A 45 12.16 9.58 -20.69
C GLN A 45 12.58 9.19 -22.12
N ASN A 46 12.00 9.85 -23.12
CA ASN A 46 12.23 9.59 -24.55
C ASN A 46 11.93 8.12 -24.96
N SER A 47 11.06 7.43 -24.23
CA SER A 47 10.62 6.06 -24.56
C SER A 47 9.13 6.04 -24.94
N ARG A 48 8.67 4.90 -25.44
CA ARG A 48 7.24 4.70 -25.73
C ARG A 48 6.36 4.79 -24.47
N LEU A 49 6.94 4.71 -23.29
CA LEU A 49 6.23 4.74 -22.01
C LEU A 49 6.14 6.14 -21.39
N GLU A 50 6.71 7.13 -22.04
CA GLU A 50 6.79 8.49 -21.48
C GLU A 50 5.44 9.09 -21.11
N ASN A 51 4.40 8.74 -21.87
CA ASN A 51 3.02 9.18 -21.60
C ASN A 51 2.12 8.08 -21.03
N ALA A 52 2.68 6.92 -20.70
CA ALA A 52 1.92 5.81 -20.14
C ALA A 52 1.48 6.10 -18.71
N SER A 53 0.32 5.56 -18.31
CA SER A 53 -0.10 5.58 -16.92
C SER A 53 0.79 4.69 -16.05
N LEU A 54 0.84 4.98 -14.75
CA LEU A 54 1.56 4.11 -13.81
C LEU A 54 1.02 2.67 -13.85
N TYR A 55 -0.31 2.54 -13.96
CA TYR A 55 -0.97 1.25 -14.11
C TYR A 55 -0.45 0.48 -15.33
N ASP A 56 -0.39 1.13 -16.50
CA ASP A 56 0.06 0.48 -17.73
C ASP A 56 1.54 0.06 -17.64
N ILE A 57 2.40 0.88 -17.02
CA ILE A 57 3.80 0.53 -16.83
C ILE A 57 3.91 -0.72 -15.94
N ILE A 58 3.16 -0.78 -14.84
CA ILE A 58 3.14 -1.95 -13.95
C ILE A 58 2.71 -3.21 -14.71
N LYS A 59 1.66 -3.11 -15.54
CA LYS A 59 1.08 -4.26 -16.24
C LYS A 59 1.90 -4.74 -17.44
N GLN A 60 2.67 -3.86 -18.08
CA GLN A 60 3.31 -4.14 -19.36
C GLN A 60 4.82 -4.31 -19.29
N THR A 61 5.44 -4.12 -18.12
CA THR A 61 6.89 -4.14 -18.00
C THR A 61 7.38 -5.16 -16.97
N ASN A 62 8.68 -5.36 -16.97
CA ASN A 62 9.41 -6.16 -16.00
C ASN A 62 10.74 -5.46 -15.64
N GLY A 63 11.52 -6.08 -14.75
CA GLY A 63 12.83 -5.56 -14.36
C GLY A 63 12.73 -4.16 -13.71
N ALA A 64 13.66 -3.28 -14.05
CA ALA A 64 13.76 -1.96 -13.41
C ALA A 64 12.53 -1.08 -13.62
N LEU A 65 11.91 -1.11 -14.81
CA LEU A 65 10.68 -0.38 -15.09
C LEU A 65 9.55 -0.82 -14.16
N PHE A 66 9.32 -2.12 -14.09
CA PHE A 66 8.31 -2.69 -13.19
C PHE A 66 8.62 -2.38 -11.73
N ASN A 67 9.85 -2.64 -11.28
CA ASN A 67 10.22 -2.47 -9.88
C ASN A 67 9.99 -1.04 -9.39
N ASN A 68 10.41 -0.04 -10.16
CA ASN A 68 10.21 1.36 -9.77
C ASN A 68 8.74 1.78 -9.84
N ALA A 69 8.02 1.39 -10.89
CA ALA A 69 6.60 1.70 -11.02
C ALA A 69 5.76 1.05 -9.91
N ALA A 70 5.98 -0.24 -9.65
CA ALA A 70 5.28 -0.97 -8.60
C ALA A 70 5.59 -0.38 -7.21
N GLN A 71 6.85 -0.02 -6.93
CA GLN A 71 7.22 0.59 -5.66
C GLN A 71 6.61 1.98 -5.46
N ILE A 72 6.43 2.76 -6.51
CA ILE A 72 5.67 4.02 -6.42
C ILE A 72 4.24 3.72 -5.95
N TYR A 73 3.55 2.79 -6.61
CA TYR A 73 2.18 2.43 -6.24
C TYR A 73 2.11 1.84 -4.83
N ASN A 74 2.98 0.91 -4.49
CA ASN A 74 2.98 0.24 -3.18
C ASN A 74 3.14 1.26 -2.05
N HIS A 75 4.01 2.25 -2.22
CA HIS A 75 4.23 3.32 -1.24
C HIS A 75 3.07 4.32 -1.20
N ASP A 76 2.54 4.72 -2.37
CA ASP A 76 1.34 5.58 -2.44
C ASP A 76 0.22 4.97 -1.60
N PHE A 77 -0.05 3.69 -1.83
CA PHE A 77 -1.12 2.97 -1.15
C PHE A 77 -0.85 2.79 0.34
N TYR A 78 0.40 2.49 0.70
CA TYR A 78 0.79 2.37 2.11
C TYR A 78 0.53 3.66 2.89
N TRP A 79 0.88 4.82 2.33
CA TRP A 79 0.63 6.10 3.00
C TRP A 79 -0.86 6.37 3.24
N ASP A 80 -1.72 5.95 2.34
CA ASP A 80 -3.19 6.07 2.53
C ASP A 80 -3.75 5.04 3.52
N CYS A 81 -3.07 3.91 3.72
CA CYS A 81 -3.49 2.88 4.67
C CYS A 81 -3.25 3.25 6.13
N ILE A 82 -2.47 4.29 6.41
CA ILE A 82 -2.13 4.71 7.78
C ILE A 82 -2.63 6.13 8.06
N ALA A 83 -2.93 6.38 9.34
CA ALA A 83 -3.34 7.70 9.82
C ALA A 83 -2.94 7.88 11.28
N PRO A 84 -2.81 9.14 11.75
CA PRO A 84 -2.71 9.41 13.18
C PRO A 84 -3.91 8.83 13.93
N VAL A 85 -3.71 8.30 15.13
CA VAL A 85 -4.79 7.67 15.92
C VAL A 85 -5.98 8.60 16.09
N SER A 86 -5.73 9.90 16.27
CA SER A 86 -6.79 10.93 16.42
C SER A 86 -7.66 11.14 15.17
N GLN A 87 -7.23 10.61 14.01
CA GLN A 87 -7.92 10.75 12.72
C GLN A 87 -8.53 9.44 12.24
N ILE A 88 -8.49 8.36 13.05
CA ILE A 88 -8.99 7.05 12.65
C ILE A 88 -10.49 6.98 12.93
N ASP A 89 -11.25 6.76 11.85
CA ASP A 89 -12.68 6.49 11.92
C ASP A 89 -12.97 5.00 12.10
N GLN A 90 -14.22 4.71 12.43
CA GLN A 90 -14.67 3.34 12.55
C GLN A 90 -14.78 2.66 11.18
N ILE A 91 -14.65 1.34 11.19
CA ILE A 91 -14.93 0.48 10.05
C ILE A 91 -16.42 0.62 9.69
N ASN A 92 -16.73 0.81 8.40
CA ASN A 92 -18.12 0.85 7.99
C ASN A 92 -18.79 -0.54 8.05
N ALA A 93 -20.12 -0.55 8.06
CA ALA A 93 -20.90 -1.79 8.26
C ALA A 93 -20.64 -2.84 7.16
N ASP A 94 -20.53 -2.42 5.91
CA ASP A 94 -20.32 -3.35 4.78
C ASP A 94 -18.98 -4.06 4.89
N PHE A 95 -17.92 -3.32 5.20
CA PHE A 95 -16.60 -3.90 5.36
C PHE A 95 -16.52 -4.74 6.63
N GLN A 96 -17.15 -4.31 7.72
CA GLN A 96 -17.23 -5.11 8.96
C GLN A 96 -17.89 -6.45 8.71
N ASN A 97 -19.00 -6.49 7.96
CA ASN A 97 -19.67 -7.73 7.57
C ASN A 97 -18.74 -8.62 6.72
N ALA A 98 -17.99 -8.03 5.80
CA ALA A 98 -17.03 -8.79 4.98
C ALA A 98 -15.90 -9.40 5.84
N LEU A 99 -15.40 -8.68 6.84
CA LEU A 99 -14.42 -9.22 7.80
C LEU A 99 -15.00 -10.37 8.60
N GLU A 100 -16.25 -10.25 9.04
CA GLU A 100 -16.94 -11.33 9.77
C GLU A 100 -17.08 -12.58 8.91
N LEU A 101 -17.53 -12.42 7.67
CA LEU A 101 -17.74 -13.55 6.75
C LEU A 101 -16.45 -14.26 6.35
N ASN A 102 -15.36 -13.50 6.15
CA ASN A 102 -14.10 -14.06 5.63
C ASN A 102 -13.14 -14.49 6.75
N PHE A 103 -13.19 -13.85 7.93
CA PHE A 103 -12.17 -14.02 8.98
C PHE A 103 -12.76 -14.25 10.38
N ASN A 104 -14.08 -14.33 10.55
CA ASN A 104 -14.75 -14.38 11.86
C ASN A 104 -14.46 -13.12 12.72
N GLY A 105 -14.36 -11.96 12.08
CA GLY A 105 -14.24 -10.67 12.74
C GLY A 105 -12.85 -10.04 12.71
N LEU A 106 -12.77 -8.87 13.31
CA LEU A 106 -11.56 -8.02 13.26
C LEU A 106 -10.37 -8.63 14.02
N ASP A 107 -10.63 -9.23 15.20
CA ASP A 107 -9.53 -9.79 16.02
C ASP A 107 -8.86 -10.98 15.33
N SER A 108 -9.66 -11.88 14.75
CA SER A 108 -9.12 -12.99 13.96
C SER A 108 -8.40 -12.51 12.70
N PHE A 109 -8.94 -11.49 12.02
CA PHE A 109 -8.26 -10.85 10.91
C PHE A 109 -6.91 -10.30 11.34
N LYS A 110 -6.85 -9.54 12.44
CA LYS A 110 -5.61 -8.98 12.99
C LYS A 110 -4.55 -10.06 13.16
N GLU A 111 -4.90 -11.13 13.84
CA GLU A 111 -3.99 -12.24 14.12
C GLU A 111 -3.43 -12.83 12.83
N LYS A 112 -4.29 -13.14 11.87
CA LYS A 112 -3.89 -13.72 10.58
C LYS A 112 -3.05 -12.77 9.74
N PHE A 113 -3.44 -11.49 9.69
CA PHE A 113 -2.73 -10.48 8.90
C PHE A 113 -1.32 -10.21 9.46
N LEU A 114 -1.21 -10.00 10.78
CA LEU A 114 0.08 -9.74 11.40
C LEU A 114 0.99 -10.97 11.36
N SER A 115 0.45 -12.16 11.50
CA SER A 115 1.20 -13.40 11.35
C SER A 115 1.76 -13.55 9.92
N ALA A 116 0.93 -13.30 8.91
CA ALA A 116 1.37 -13.34 7.51
C ALA A 116 2.44 -12.29 7.20
N ALA A 117 2.27 -11.07 7.70
CA ALA A 117 3.24 -9.99 7.51
C ALA A 117 4.59 -10.31 8.17
N ASN A 118 4.55 -10.84 9.39
CA ASN A 118 5.77 -11.20 10.13
C ASN A 118 6.51 -12.37 9.48
N ALA A 119 5.81 -13.27 8.80
CA ALA A 119 6.37 -14.47 8.19
C ALA A 119 7.06 -14.21 6.84
N ILE A 120 6.91 -13.03 6.24
CA ILE A 120 7.57 -12.71 4.97
C ILE A 120 9.08 -12.76 5.15
N PHE A 121 9.73 -13.62 4.37
CA PHE A 121 11.19 -13.72 4.38
C PHE A 121 11.80 -12.61 3.53
N GLY A 122 12.61 -11.77 4.16
CA GLY A 122 13.25 -10.65 3.46
C GLY A 122 12.31 -9.46 3.22
N SER A 123 12.53 -8.75 2.11
CA SER A 123 11.77 -7.57 1.71
C SER A 123 10.46 -7.95 1.04
N GLY A 124 9.39 -7.27 1.41
CA GLY A 124 8.10 -7.53 0.81
C GLY A 124 6.97 -6.71 1.45
N TRP A 125 5.75 -7.12 1.13
CA TRP A 125 4.52 -6.44 1.50
C TRP A 125 3.45 -7.45 1.86
N CYS A 126 2.65 -7.15 2.86
CA CYS A 126 1.48 -7.95 3.20
C CYS A 126 0.20 -7.15 2.88
N TRP A 127 -0.72 -7.79 2.19
CA TRP A 127 -1.91 -7.15 1.62
C TRP A 127 -3.17 -7.81 2.11
N LEU A 128 -4.22 -7.01 2.30
CA LEU A 128 -5.60 -7.45 2.22
C LEU A 128 -6.13 -7.06 0.85
N VAL A 129 -6.69 -8.01 0.12
CA VAL A 129 -7.24 -7.79 -1.22
C VAL A 129 -8.66 -8.29 -1.33
N LEU A 130 -9.41 -7.69 -2.26
CA LEU A 130 -10.68 -8.22 -2.75
C LEU A 130 -10.41 -9.00 -4.03
N ASN A 131 -10.72 -10.29 -4.01
CA ASN A 131 -10.67 -11.16 -5.18
C ASN A 131 -12.04 -11.15 -5.87
N LEU A 132 -12.11 -10.57 -7.07
CA LEU A 132 -13.38 -10.43 -7.80
C LEU A 132 -13.90 -11.75 -8.38
N GLU A 133 -13.02 -12.74 -8.59
CA GLU A 133 -13.43 -14.03 -9.16
C GLU A 133 -14.35 -14.80 -8.19
N ASN A 134 -14.06 -14.74 -6.89
CA ASN A 134 -14.83 -15.44 -5.85
C ASN A 134 -15.52 -14.49 -4.87
N ASN A 135 -15.37 -13.17 -5.05
CA ASN A 135 -15.94 -12.12 -4.20
C ASN A 135 -15.52 -12.27 -2.72
N LYS A 136 -14.29 -12.72 -2.46
CA LYS A 136 -13.75 -12.93 -1.12
C LYS A 136 -12.62 -11.97 -0.80
N LEU A 137 -12.44 -11.71 0.49
CA LEU A 137 -11.26 -11.05 1.02
C LEU A 137 -10.15 -12.09 1.22
N GLU A 138 -8.95 -11.75 0.82
CA GLU A 138 -7.77 -12.62 0.95
C GLU A 138 -6.59 -11.84 1.52
N ILE A 139 -5.81 -12.50 2.39
CA ILE A 139 -4.50 -12.00 2.84
C ILE A 139 -3.46 -12.60 1.93
N ILE A 140 -2.65 -11.75 1.29
CA ILE A 140 -1.58 -12.21 0.40
C ILE A 140 -0.25 -11.54 0.75
N GLN A 141 0.82 -12.25 0.44
CA GLN A 141 2.20 -11.78 0.60
C GLN A 141 2.79 -11.54 -0.78
N THR A 142 3.56 -10.47 -0.93
CA THR A 142 4.36 -10.23 -2.13
C THR A 142 5.81 -9.98 -1.75
N SER A 143 6.73 -10.43 -2.59
CA SER A 143 8.16 -10.24 -2.38
C SER A 143 8.68 -9.03 -3.15
N ASN A 144 9.66 -8.34 -2.58
CA ASN A 144 10.33 -7.20 -3.21
C ASN A 144 9.35 -6.12 -3.66
N ALA A 145 9.28 -5.84 -4.97
CA ALA A 145 8.40 -4.81 -5.54
C ALA A 145 7.05 -5.35 -6.00
N ASN A 146 6.80 -6.67 -5.94
CA ASN A 146 5.60 -7.25 -6.49
C ASN A 146 4.33 -6.69 -5.83
N THR A 147 3.24 -6.71 -6.59
CA THR A 147 1.98 -6.04 -6.21
C THR A 147 0.78 -6.86 -6.69
N PRO A 148 -0.35 -6.86 -5.93
CA PRO A 148 -1.55 -7.58 -6.32
C PRO A 148 -2.17 -7.16 -7.66
N ILE A 149 -1.81 -5.97 -8.15
CA ILE A 149 -2.32 -5.44 -9.43
C ILE A 149 -2.00 -6.39 -10.59
N VAL A 150 -0.84 -7.06 -10.55
CA VAL A 150 -0.43 -7.98 -11.63
C VAL A 150 -1.39 -9.15 -11.79
N ASP A 151 -2.03 -9.58 -10.71
CA ASP A 151 -3.01 -10.68 -10.67
C ASP A 151 -4.45 -10.18 -10.65
N GLU A 152 -4.67 -8.91 -10.95
CA GLU A 152 -6.00 -8.27 -10.97
C GLU A 152 -6.79 -8.44 -9.68
N LYS A 153 -6.11 -8.44 -8.54
CA LYS A 153 -6.72 -8.37 -7.21
C LYS A 153 -6.72 -6.94 -6.71
N ILE A 154 -7.82 -6.54 -6.10
CA ILE A 154 -8.01 -5.15 -5.65
C ILE A 154 -7.38 -4.98 -4.27
N PRO A 155 -6.32 -4.16 -4.13
CA PRO A 155 -5.74 -3.86 -2.82
C PRO A 155 -6.71 -3.06 -1.94
N LEU A 156 -6.83 -3.45 -0.68
CA LEU A 156 -7.63 -2.77 0.33
C LEU A 156 -6.78 -2.23 1.47
N LEU A 157 -5.74 -2.95 1.85
CA LEU A 157 -4.82 -2.63 2.93
C LEU A 157 -3.45 -3.18 2.58
N VAL A 158 -2.40 -2.47 2.96
CA VAL A 158 -1.03 -2.95 2.82
C VAL A 158 -0.17 -2.52 4.00
N VAL A 159 0.77 -3.37 4.37
CA VAL A 159 1.88 -3.00 5.25
C VAL A 159 3.22 -3.30 4.57
N ASP A 160 4.13 -2.33 4.64
CA ASP A 160 5.50 -2.46 4.17
C ASP A 160 6.33 -3.23 5.20
N VAL A 161 6.94 -4.35 4.80
CA VAL A 161 7.86 -5.10 5.67
C VAL A 161 9.29 -5.16 5.12
N TRP A 162 9.64 -4.26 4.21
CA TRP A 162 11.04 -3.94 3.95
C TRP A 162 11.69 -3.41 5.22
N GLU A 163 12.94 -3.72 5.47
CA GLU A 163 13.62 -3.23 6.67
C GLU A 163 13.65 -1.70 6.76
N HIS A 164 13.75 -1.00 5.62
CA HIS A 164 13.72 0.46 5.60
C HIS A 164 12.42 1.05 6.19
N ALA A 165 11.33 0.28 6.23
CA ALA A 165 10.06 0.73 6.79
C ALA A 165 10.07 0.79 8.32
N TYR A 166 10.87 -0.06 8.98
CA TYR A 166 10.79 -0.19 10.44
C TYR A 166 12.14 -0.11 11.17
N TYR A 167 13.25 -0.21 10.48
CA TYR A 167 14.55 -0.35 11.16
C TYR A 167 14.95 0.90 11.97
N ILE A 168 14.60 2.10 11.49
CA ILE A 168 14.93 3.34 12.19
C ILE A 168 14.31 3.38 13.59
N ASP A 169 13.04 3.03 13.72
CA ASP A 169 12.30 3.15 14.98
C ASP A 169 12.23 1.84 15.77
N HIS A 170 12.25 0.71 15.11
CA HIS A 170 12.00 -0.60 15.73
C HIS A 170 13.17 -1.57 15.60
N LYS A 171 14.26 -1.18 14.93
CA LYS A 171 15.42 -2.02 14.66
C LYS A 171 14.98 -3.33 13.97
N ASN A 172 15.41 -4.47 14.48
CA ASN A 172 15.03 -5.77 13.92
C ASN A 172 13.66 -6.29 14.42
N ALA A 173 12.96 -5.52 15.25
CA ALA A 173 11.70 -5.96 15.86
C ALA A 173 10.50 -5.74 14.93
N ARG A 174 10.43 -6.49 13.83
CA ARG A 174 9.30 -6.41 12.89
C ARG A 174 7.94 -6.59 13.57
N ALA A 175 7.84 -7.54 14.51
CA ALA A 175 6.59 -7.79 15.22
C ALA A 175 6.11 -6.58 16.02
N SER A 176 7.00 -5.84 16.65
CA SER A 176 6.65 -4.59 17.36
C SER A 176 6.13 -3.51 16.40
N TYR A 177 6.81 -3.32 15.28
CA TYR A 177 6.36 -2.42 14.22
C TYR A 177 4.95 -2.78 13.73
N LEU A 178 4.68 -4.06 13.49
CA LEU A 178 3.39 -4.54 12.99
C LEU A 178 2.25 -4.32 13.99
N GLU A 179 2.47 -4.51 15.28
CA GLU A 179 1.47 -4.19 16.31
C GLU A 179 1.13 -2.70 16.30
N LYS A 180 2.13 -1.83 16.19
CA LYS A 180 1.94 -0.38 16.11
C LYS A 180 1.24 0.03 14.81
N PHE A 181 1.62 -0.58 13.70
CA PHE A 181 0.93 -0.39 12.42
C PHE A 181 -0.57 -0.65 12.54
N PHE A 182 -0.95 -1.75 13.18
CA PHE A 182 -2.37 -2.10 13.26
C PHE A 182 -3.19 -1.04 14.00
N ASN A 183 -2.61 -0.37 14.99
CA ASN A 183 -3.27 0.73 15.71
C ASN A 183 -3.41 2.02 14.88
N HIS A 184 -2.70 2.11 13.76
CA HIS A 184 -2.71 3.28 12.89
C HIS A 184 -3.38 3.02 11.53
N ILE A 185 -4.10 1.92 11.37
CA ILE A 185 -4.79 1.64 10.11
C ILE A 185 -5.90 2.66 9.87
N ASN A 186 -5.89 3.28 8.70
CA ASN A 186 -6.93 4.19 8.24
C ASN A 186 -8.15 3.39 7.74
N TRP A 187 -9.01 2.98 8.67
CA TRP A 187 -10.16 2.14 8.34
C TRP A 187 -11.18 2.81 7.44
N ALA A 188 -11.29 4.15 7.45
CA ALA A 188 -12.12 4.88 6.51
C ALA A 188 -11.64 4.67 5.07
N PHE A 189 -10.33 4.78 4.85
CA PHE A 189 -9.73 4.52 3.54
C PHE A 189 -9.93 3.06 3.09
N VAL A 190 -9.66 2.09 3.98
CA VAL A 190 -9.81 0.66 3.69
C VAL A 190 -11.27 0.33 3.33
N SER A 191 -12.22 0.86 4.11
CA SER A 191 -13.67 0.69 3.86
C SER A 191 -14.08 1.30 2.52
N THR A 192 -13.57 2.46 2.18
CA THR A 192 -13.81 3.13 0.89
C THR A 192 -13.24 2.30 -0.26
N ALA A 193 -12.02 1.81 -0.13
CA ALA A 193 -11.40 0.94 -1.14
C ALA A 193 -12.23 -0.33 -1.37
N PHE A 194 -12.76 -0.92 -0.30
CA PHE A 194 -13.66 -2.07 -0.39
C PHE A 194 -14.95 -1.75 -1.15
N ASN A 195 -15.64 -0.69 -0.76
CA ASN A 195 -16.91 -0.31 -1.39
C ASN A 195 -16.73 0.06 -2.88
N TRP A 196 -15.66 0.77 -3.21
CA TRP A 196 -15.35 1.11 -4.60
C TRP A 196 -14.96 -0.13 -5.42
N GLY A 197 -14.18 -1.02 -4.84
CA GLY A 197 -13.83 -2.28 -5.49
C GLY A 197 -15.03 -3.13 -5.80
N LYS A 198 -15.99 -3.21 -4.89
CA LYS A 198 -17.26 -3.90 -5.10
C LYS A 198 -18.10 -3.26 -6.21
N LYS A 199 -18.15 -1.93 -6.25
CA LYS A 199 -18.98 -1.17 -7.20
C LYS A 199 -18.38 -1.08 -8.59
N GLU A 200 -17.09 -0.72 -8.67
CA GLU A 200 -16.41 -0.38 -9.92
C GLU A 200 -15.45 -1.48 -10.42
N GLY A 201 -15.30 -2.56 -9.66
CA GLY A 201 -14.37 -3.60 -9.99
C GLY A 201 -12.93 -3.07 -10.07
N PHE A 202 -12.14 -3.64 -10.97
CA PHE A 202 -10.74 -3.27 -11.11
C PHE A 202 -10.51 -1.83 -11.60
N ASN A 203 -11.52 -1.17 -12.15
CA ASN A 203 -11.45 0.25 -12.51
C ASN A 203 -11.19 1.15 -11.28
N SER A 204 -11.56 0.71 -10.08
CA SER A 204 -11.25 1.44 -8.84
C SER A 204 -9.73 1.63 -8.65
N VAL A 205 -8.92 0.64 -9.02
CA VAL A 205 -7.45 0.72 -8.96
C VAL A 205 -6.91 1.73 -9.97
N LYS A 206 -7.38 1.66 -11.20
CA LYS A 206 -6.98 2.61 -12.26
C LYS A 206 -7.33 4.04 -11.88
N PHE A 207 -8.51 4.24 -11.33
CA PHE A 207 -9.00 5.55 -10.90
C PHE A 207 -8.15 6.11 -9.75
N TYR A 208 -7.82 5.28 -8.77
CA TYR A 208 -6.94 5.66 -7.67
C TYR A 208 -5.58 6.17 -8.19
N ILE A 209 -4.95 5.44 -9.09
CA ILE A 209 -3.67 5.80 -9.68
C ILE A 209 -3.77 7.10 -10.49
N HIS A 210 -4.81 7.21 -11.31
CA HIS A 210 -5.04 8.41 -12.13
C HIS A 210 -5.26 9.65 -11.27
N ASN A 211 -5.99 9.53 -10.17
CA ASN A 211 -6.20 10.64 -9.24
C ASN A 211 -4.90 11.18 -8.64
N LEU A 212 -3.96 10.30 -8.34
CA LEU A 212 -2.67 10.70 -7.77
C LEU A 212 -1.72 11.28 -8.81
N HIS A 213 -1.66 10.71 -9.99
CA HIS A 213 -0.60 10.99 -10.97
C HIS A 213 -1.10 11.70 -12.23
N GLY A 214 -2.41 11.71 -12.48
CA GLY A 214 -3.04 12.39 -13.62
C GLY A 214 -2.71 11.78 -14.97
N LYS A 215 -2.27 10.53 -15.00
CA LYS A 215 -2.06 9.74 -16.21
C LYS A 215 -2.06 8.23 -15.92
#